data_239b0739da87ef7ecd9f857ab3a3a43d
#
_entry.id   239b0739da87ef7ecd9f857ab3a3a43d
#
_cell.length_a   1.000
_cell.length_b   1.000
_cell.length_c   1.000
_cell.angle_alpha   90.00
_cell.angle_beta   90.00
_cell.angle_gamma   90.00
#
_symmetry.space_group_name_H-M   'P 1'
#
loop_
_entity.id
_entity.type
_entity.pdbx_description
1 polymer ?
#
loop_
_entity_poly.entity_id
_entity_poly.type
_entity_poly.pdbx_seq_one_letter_code
_entity_poly.pdbx_strand_id
1 'polypeptide(L)'
;MAAVKFRGLDPRTRLARWGLAAVAIGIVVGVTAPAAARGLGLVLEANPQGLVWLFERLFAWLAYMAMAGSVIYGLLLSTKILDVIAHRPISFSLHQDLAAFGLGLAGIHGMLLGLDHTVPFTFTQIHVPGLAPHAPVAVAFGQVALYLMAAVTTSFYLRKRIGQRAWRTFHYVTFLAFAGATIHGIAAGSDSNAPWAEAIYLVAGVLVLFLLTYRIGMSVVARGESSARVASALAEARAGVPARHGTGSQDAGGPPAPPRPISVRDGVPLRRNPVG
;
A
#
# COMPACT_ATOMS: atom_id res chain seq x y z
N MET A 1 -14.01 -21.47 20.06
CA MET A 1 -13.48 -20.96 18.78
C MET A 1 -12.05 -20.50 19.00
N ALA A 2 -11.07 -21.29 18.56
CA ALA A 2 -9.65 -20.99 18.75
C ALA A 2 -9.23 -19.87 17.79
N ALA A 3 -8.75 -18.74 18.32
CA ALA A 3 -8.19 -17.64 17.56
C ALA A 3 -6.90 -18.13 16.86
N VAL A 4 -6.95 -18.34 15.55
CA VAL A 4 -5.77 -18.62 14.74
C VAL A 4 -4.90 -17.36 14.76
N LYS A 5 -3.84 -17.39 15.56
CA LYS A 5 -2.82 -16.37 15.68
C LYS A 5 -2.01 -16.37 14.38
N PHE A 6 -2.37 -15.53 13.42
CA PHE A 6 -1.60 -15.34 12.19
C PHE A 6 -0.20 -14.81 12.55
N ARG A 7 0.75 -15.71 12.62
CA ARG A 7 2.18 -15.39 12.65
C ARG A 7 2.54 -14.87 11.25
N GLY A 8 2.60 -13.55 11.07
CA GLY A 8 3.25 -12.96 9.91
C GLY A 8 4.67 -13.54 9.81
N LEU A 9 5.11 -13.86 8.60
CA LEU A 9 6.45 -14.38 8.36
C LEU A 9 7.46 -13.49 9.09
N ASP A 10 8.30 -14.11 9.93
CA ASP A 10 9.38 -13.47 10.67
C ASP A 10 10.24 -12.63 9.68
N PRO A 11 10.65 -11.40 10.04
CA PRO A 11 11.55 -10.59 9.23
C PRO A 11 12.79 -11.37 8.75
N ARG A 12 13.28 -12.33 9.55
CA ARG A 12 14.41 -13.20 9.18
C ARG A 12 14.09 -14.16 8.02
N THR A 13 12.89 -14.72 8.00
CA THR A 13 12.45 -15.58 6.88
C THR A 13 12.19 -14.77 5.61
N ARG A 14 11.78 -13.51 5.74
CA ARG A 14 11.69 -12.57 4.62
C ARG A 14 13.06 -12.26 4.02
N LEU A 15 14.03 -11.91 4.87
CA LEU A 15 15.41 -11.64 4.44
C LEU A 15 16.03 -12.88 3.78
N ALA A 16 15.80 -14.07 4.34
CA ALA A 16 16.27 -15.33 3.78
C ALA A 16 15.65 -15.63 2.39
N ARG A 17 14.36 -15.35 2.21
CA ARG A 17 13.69 -15.50 0.89
C ARG A 17 14.22 -14.53 -0.15
N TRP A 18 14.43 -13.27 0.23
CA TRP A 18 15.06 -12.28 -0.66
C TRP A 18 16.52 -12.65 -0.96
N GLY A 19 17.26 -13.16 0.04
CA GLY A 19 18.59 -13.69 -0.14
C GLY A 19 18.62 -14.86 -1.11
N LEU A 20 17.69 -15.83 -0.95
CA LEU A 20 17.54 -16.96 -1.87
C LEU A 20 17.12 -16.53 -3.28
N ALA A 21 16.19 -15.58 -3.39
CA ALA A 21 15.79 -15.01 -4.68
C ALA A 21 16.96 -14.26 -5.35
N ALA A 22 17.73 -13.48 -4.60
CA ALA A 22 18.91 -12.80 -5.11
C ALA A 22 19.99 -13.81 -5.55
N VAL A 23 20.22 -14.88 -4.78
CA VAL A 23 21.14 -15.97 -5.15
C VAL A 23 20.64 -16.71 -6.39
N ALA A 24 19.35 -17.03 -6.47
CA ALA A 24 18.78 -17.69 -7.65
C ALA A 24 18.88 -16.81 -8.91
N ILE A 25 18.58 -15.52 -8.78
CA ILE A 25 18.77 -14.53 -9.85
C ILE A 25 20.26 -14.41 -10.20
N GLY A 26 21.14 -14.37 -9.21
CA GLY A 26 22.59 -14.34 -9.41
C GLY A 26 23.11 -15.57 -10.15
N ILE A 27 22.60 -16.77 -9.83
CA ILE A 27 22.94 -18.02 -10.52
C ILE A 27 22.42 -17.99 -11.96
N VAL A 28 21.15 -17.61 -12.16
CA VAL A 28 20.57 -17.51 -13.52
C VAL A 28 21.35 -16.50 -14.36
N VAL A 29 21.63 -15.32 -13.81
CA VAL A 29 22.47 -14.30 -14.47
C VAL A 29 23.86 -14.84 -14.70
N GLY A 30 24.49 -15.49 -13.72
CA GLY A 30 25.84 -16.04 -13.84
C GLY A 30 25.96 -17.14 -14.89
N VAL A 31 24.95 -18.01 -15.02
CA VAL A 31 24.95 -19.10 -16.02
C VAL A 31 24.62 -18.57 -17.42
N THR A 32 23.70 -17.59 -17.53
CA THR A 32 23.29 -17.02 -18.82
C THR A 32 24.20 -15.88 -19.28
N ALA A 33 24.92 -15.20 -18.35
CA ALA A 33 25.77 -14.07 -18.62
C ALA A 33 26.86 -14.32 -19.68
N PRO A 34 27.55 -15.50 -19.75
CA PRO A 34 28.57 -15.69 -20.78
C PRO A 34 27.99 -15.79 -22.20
N ALA A 35 26.79 -16.34 -22.35
CA ALA A 35 26.12 -16.41 -23.66
C ALA A 35 25.45 -15.07 -23.99
N ALA A 36 24.80 -14.45 -22.99
CA ALA A 36 24.25 -13.11 -23.11
C ALA A 36 25.33 -12.05 -23.29
N ALA A 37 26.48 -12.16 -22.61
CA ALA A 37 27.58 -11.22 -22.77
C ALA A 37 28.25 -11.31 -24.16
N ARG A 38 28.30 -12.48 -24.78
CA ARG A 38 28.74 -12.59 -26.18
C ARG A 38 27.79 -11.96 -27.16
N GLY A 39 26.48 -12.21 -27.00
CA GLY A 39 25.45 -11.53 -27.80
C GLY A 39 25.34 -10.04 -27.48
N LEU A 40 25.44 -9.68 -26.21
CA LEU A 40 25.45 -8.32 -25.71
C LEU A 40 26.72 -7.58 -26.12
N GLY A 41 27.91 -8.25 -26.12
CA GLY A 41 29.18 -7.69 -26.60
C GLY A 41 29.07 -7.22 -28.04
N LEU A 42 28.45 -8.02 -28.91
CA LEU A 42 28.25 -7.66 -30.32
C LEU A 42 27.28 -6.46 -30.44
N VAL A 43 26.28 -6.35 -29.57
CA VAL A 43 25.34 -5.22 -29.56
C VAL A 43 25.95 -3.99 -28.88
N LEU A 44 26.76 -4.16 -27.84
CA LEU A 44 27.51 -3.09 -27.14
C LEU A 44 28.55 -2.47 -28.04
N GLU A 45 29.29 -3.28 -28.79
CA GLU A 45 30.28 -2.78 -29.77
C GLU A 45 29.61 -2.04 -30.92
N ALA A 46 28.39 -2.46 -31.31
CA ALA A 46 27.64 -1.84 -32.38
C ALA A 46 26.93 -0.53 -31.96
N ASN A 47 26.36 -0.47 -30.74
CA ASN A 47 25.63 0.73 -30.24
C ASN A 47 25.49 0.75 -28.72
N PRO A 48 26.46 1.22 -27.95
CA PRO A 48 26.39 1.29 -26.48
C PRO A 48 25.23 2.18 -25.98
N GLN A 49 24.93 3.27 -26.70
CA GLN A 49 23.85 4.19 -26.35
C GLN A 49 22.46 3.57 -26.56
N GLY A 50 22.30 2.75 -27.58
CA GLY A 50 21.07 2.00 -27.83
C GLY A 50 20.71 1.04 -26.69
N LEU A 51 21.73 0.53 -25.96
CA LEU A 51 21.48 -0.32 -24.81
C LEU A 51 21.07 0.48 -23.57
N VAL A 52 21.69 1.62 -23.28
CA VAL A 52 21.28 2.50 -22.18
C VAL A 52 19.80 2.87 -22.39
N TRP A 53 19.43 3.31 -23.57
CA TRP A 53 18.08 3.64 -23.96
C TRP A 53 17.11 2.45 -23.84
N LEU A 54 17.53 1.24 -24.25
CA LEU A 54 16.72 0.03 -24.11
C LEU A 54 16.47 -0.32 -22.64
N PHE A 55 17.49 -0.31 -21.80
CA PHE A 55 17.38 -0.62 -20.38
C PHE A 55 16.59 0.44 -19.63
N GLU A 56 16.77 1.71 -19.93
CA GLU A 56 15.99 2.80 -19.37
C GLU A 56 14.49 2.55 -19.59
N ARG A 57 14.07 2.24 -20.80
CA ARG A 57 12.67 1.93 -21.15
C ARG A 57 12.18 0.64 -20.50
N LEU A 58 12.99 -0.40 -20.51
CA LEU A 58 12.64 -1.68 -19.87
C LEU A 58 12.36 -1.47 -18.37
N PHE A 59 13.26 -0.76 -17.67
CA PHE A 59 13.06 -0.49 -16.25
C PHE A 59 11.89 0.44 -15.98
N ALA A 60 11.62 1.43 -16.84
CA ALA A 60 10.42 2.26 -16.77
C ALA A 60 9.14 1.44 -16.84
N TRP A 61 9.03 0.54 -17.83
CA TRP A 61 7.87 -0.32 -18.00
C TRP A 61 7.71 -1.32 -16.86
N LEU A 62 8.77 -1.97 -16.43
CA LEU A 62 8.74 -2.90 -15.29
C LEU A 62 8.36 -2.17 -14.00
N ALA A 63 8.86 -0.96 -13.78
CA ALA A 63 8.49 -0.13 -12.64
C ALA A 63 7.01 0.23 -12.67
N TYR A 64 6.49 0.68 -13.81
CA TYR A 64 5.09 1.01 -13.97
C TYR A 64 4.18 -0.20 -13.73
N MET A 65 4.49 -1.34 -14.35
CA MET A 65 3.73 -2.59 -14.19
C MET A 65 3.72 -3.07 -12.74
N ALA A 66 4.86 -3.02 -12.05
CA ALA A 66 4.97 -3.40 -10.64
C ALA A 66 4.17 -2.45 -9.75
N MET A 67 4.23 -1.14 -9.99
CA MET A 67 3.45 -0.14 -9.25
C MET A 67 1.95 -0.31 -9.51
N ALA A 68 1.52 -0.42 -10.76
CA ALA A 68 0.11 -0.65 -11.13
C ALA A 68 -0.41 -1.95 -10.51
N GLY A 69 0.36 -3.03 -10.62
CA GLY A 69 0.07 -4.31 -9.97
C GLY A 69 -0.06 -4.18 -8.47
N SER A 70 0.83 -3.43 -7.80
CA SER A 70 0.74 -3.19 -6.36
C SER A 70 -0.54 -2.44 -5.99
N VAL A 71 -0.91 -1.39 -6.72
CA VAL A 71 -2.14 -0.61 -6.47
C VAL A 71 -3.38 -1.49 -6.67
N ILE A 72 -3.47 -2.24 -7.77
CA ILE A 72 -4.57 -3.16 -8.06
C ILE A 72 -4.67 -4.22 -6.96
N TYR A 73 -3.57 -4.86 -6.59
CA TYR A 73 -3.53 -5.84 -5.51
C TYR A 73 -3.96 -5.26 -4.16
N GLY A 74 -3.51 -4.05 -3.83
CA GLY A 74 -3.94 -3.33 -2.63
C GLY A 74 -5.44 -3.07 -2.58
N LEU A 75 -6.04 -2.71 -3.71
CA LEU A 75 -7.49 -2.54 -3.84
C LEU A 75 -8.23 -3.89 -3.70
N LEU A 76 -7.77 -4.94 -4.35
CA LEU A 76 -8.33 -6.30 -4.24
C LEU A 76 -8.27 -6.83 -2.80
N LEU A 77 -7.15 -6.59 -2.08
CA LEU A 77 -7.03 -6.93 -0.66
C LEU A 77 -8.04 -6.16 0.21
N SER A 78 -8.28 -4.89 -0.11
CA SER A 78 -9.18 -4.04 0.65
C SER A 78 -10.65 -4.37 0.45
N THR A 79 -11.03 -4.87 -0.73
CA THR A 79 -12.38 -5.30 -1.09
C THR A 79 -12.70 -6.74 -0.68
N LYS A 80 -11.70 -7.48 -0.17
CA LYS A 80 -11.80 -8.89 0.22
C LYS A 80 -12.13 -9.85 -0.94
N ILE A 81 -12.09 -9.39 -2.19
CA ILE A 81 -12.35 -10.23 -3.37
C ILE A 81 -11.36 -11.39 -3.42
N LEU A 82 -10.10 -11.14 -3.06
CA LEU A 82 -9.07 -12.17 -3.04
C LEU A 82 -9.21 -13.20 -1.91
N ASP A 83 -10.00 -12.94 -0.88
CA ASP A 83 -10.16 -13.86 0.26
C ASP A 83 -10.76 -15.20 -0.15
N VAL A 84 -11.43 -15.26 -1.32
CA VAL A 84 -12.03 -16.48 -1.89
C VAL A 84 -11.00 -17.34 -2.63
N ILE A 85 -9.95 -16.73 -3.19
CA ILE A 85 -9.03 -17.38 -4.14
C ILE A 85 -7.63 -17.53 -3.56
N ALA A 86 -7.19 -16.61 -2.71
CA ALA A 86 -5.81 -16.53 -2.25
C ALA A 86 -5.70 -16.35 -0.73
N HIS A 87 -4.68 -16.98 -0.14
CA HIS A 87 -4.37 -16.81 1.29
C HIS A 87 -3.89 -15.38 1.55
N ARG A 88 -4.58 -14.65 2.42
CA ARG A 88 -4.30 -13.24 2.78
C ARG A 88 -2.82 -12.92 3.06
N PRO A 89 -2.03 -13.76 3.79
CA PRO A 89 -0.63 -13.47 4.02
C PRO A 89 0.20 -13.39 2.73
N ILE A 90 -0.08 -14.26 1.77
CA ILE A 90 0.62 -14.31 0.47
C ILE A 90 0.27 -13.06 -0.35
N SER A 91 -1.02 -12.72 -0.41
CA SER A 91 -1.48 -11.55 -1.15
C SER A 91 -0.93 -10.24 -0.57
N PHE A 92 -0.83 -10.14 0.76
CA PHE A 92 -0.24 -8.98 1.41
C PHE A 92 1.27 -8.88 1.16
N SER A 93 1.99 -10.00 1.19
CA SER A 93 3.41 -10.04 0.85
C SER A 93 3.64 -9.58 -0.59
N LEU A 94 2.87 -10.12 -1.53
CA LEU A 94 3.00 -9.76 -2.96
C LEU A 94 2.75 -8.26 -3.20
N HIS A 95 1.73 -7.67 -2.57
CA HIS A 95 1.51 -6.21 -2.63
C HIS A 95 2.74 -5.42 -2.18
N GLN A 96 3.37 -5.82 -1.06
CA GLN A 96 4.55 -5.14 -0.55
C GLN A 96 5.78 -5.36 -1.46
N ASP A 97 5.94 -6.57 -1.97
CA ASP A 97 7.05 -6.94 -2.82
C ASP A 97 6.98 -6.20 -4.16
N LEU A 98 5.80 -6.09 -4.76
CA LEU A 98 5.56 -5.29 -5.96
C LEU A 98 5.85 -3.80 -5.73
N ALA A 99 5.44 -3.24 -4.58
CA ALA A 99 5.71 -1.85 -4.25
C ALA A 99 7.22 -1.58 -4.10
N ALA A 100 7.93 -2.45 -3.39
CA ALA A 100 9.38 -2.30 -3.19
C ALA A 100 10.17 -2.49 -4.49
N PHE A 101 9.76 -3.49 -5.30
CA PHE A 101 10.38 -3.76 -6.59
C PHE A 101 10.16 -2.62 -7.57
N GLY A 102 8.89 -2.14 -7.68
CA GLY A 102 8.56 -1.00 -8.54
C GLY A 102 9.32 0.27 -8.15
N LEU A 103 9.46 0.56 -6.85
CA LEU A 103 10.25 1.68 -6.36
C LEU A 103 11.73 1.55 -6.74
N GLY A 104 12.32 0.37 -6.57
CA GLY A 104 13.71 0.10 -6.94
C GLY A 104 13.95 0.29 -8.44
N LEU A 105 13.07 -0.27 -9.28
CA LEU A 105 13.17 -0.14 -10.74
C LEU A 105 12.97 1.30 -11.22
N ALA A 106 12.03 2.04 -10.61
CA ALA A 106 11.85 3.46 -10.92
C ALA A 106 13.08 4.31 -10.55
N GLY A 107 13.73 3.97 -9.43
CA GLY A 107 15.02 4.58 -9.06
C GLY A 107 16.12 4.30 -10.08
N ILE A 108 16.25 3.04 -10.53
CA ILE A 108 17.22 2.64 -11.55
C ILE A 108 16.92 3.35 -12.89
N HIS A 109 15.65 3.41 -13.30
CA HIS A 109 15.24 4.16 -14.50
C HIS A 109 15.70 5.62 -14.44
N GLY A 110 15.43 6.31 -13.31
CA GLY A 110 15.88 7.69 -13.13
C GLY A 110 17.42 7.85 -13.16
N MET A 111 18.16 6.88 -12.62
CA MET A 111 19.64 6.91 -12.65
C MET A 111 20.19 6.68 -14.06
N LEU A 112 19.57 5.82 -14.87
CA LEU A 112 20.00 5.53 -16.24
C LEU A 112 19.90 6.75 -17.15
N LEU A 113 18.96 7.70 -16.88
CA LEU A 113 18.89 8.99 -17.59
C LEU A 113 20.21 9.79 -17.50
N GLY A 114 20.95 9.65 -16.41
CA GLY A 114 22.26 10.27 -16.25
C GLY A 114 23.37 9.65 -17.13
N LEU A 115 23.12 8.46 -17.66
CA LEU A 115 24.04 7.73 -18.57
C LEU A 115 23.63 7.87 -20.04
N ASP A 116 22.46 8.42 -20.32
CA ASP A 116 22.02 8.67 -21.69
C ASP A 116 22.70 9.93 -22.24
N HIS A 117 23.44 9.76 -23.32
CA HIS A 117 24.11 10.87 -24.04
C HIS A 117 23.21 11.50 -25.10
N THR A 118 22.08 10.89 -25.43
CA THR A 118 21.14 11.41 -26.45
C THR A 118 20.35 12.60 -25.90
N VAL A 119 19.88 12.46 -24.63
CA VAL A 119 19.23 13.53 -23.87
C VAL A 119 19.90 13.59 -22.49
N PRO A 120 21.05 14.26 -22.38
CA PRO A 120 21.84 14.24 -21.17
C PRO A 120 21.09 14.94 -20.00
N PHE A 121 20.92 14.19 -18.92
CA PHE A 121 20.38 14.69 -17.66
C PHE A 121 21.52 14.89 -16.65
N THR A 122 21.58 16.06 -16.05
CA THR A 122 22.43 16.26 -14.87
C THR A 122 21.78 15.67 -13.62
N PHE A 123 22.60 15.42 -12.60
CA PHE A 123 22.10 14.91 -11.30
C PHE A 123 20.98 15.79 -10.73
N THR A 124 21.12 17.12 -10.84
CA THR A 124 20.10 18.07 -10.38
C THR A 124 18.79 17.92 -11.17
N GLN A 125 18.86 17.74 -12.48
CA GLN A 125 17.69 17.58 -13.34
C GLN A 125 16.94 16.27 -13.09
N ILE A 126 17.65 15.22 -12.70
CA ILE A 126 17.05 13.92 -12.31
C ILE A 126 16.28 14.06 -10.99
N HIS A 127 16.77 14.88 -10.05
CA HIS A 127 16.23 14.93 -8.69
C HIS A 127 15.32 16.13 -8.41
N VAL A 128 15.43 17.23 -9.16
CA VAL A 128 14.63 18.43 -8.91
C VAL A 128 13.50 18.53 -9.93
N PRO A 129 12.23 18.43 -9.50
CA PRO A 129 11.08 18.52 -10.40
C PRO A 129 11.05 19.82 -11.19
N GLY A 130 10.79 19.70 -12.49
CA GLY A 130 10.65 20.85 -13.38
C GLY A 130 11.95 21.35 -14.02
N LEU A 131 13.12 20.78 -13.69
CA LEU A 131 14.40 21.15 -14.30
C LEU A 131 14.84 20.25 -15.45
N ALA A 132 14.03 19.26 -15.84
CA ALA A 132 14.35 18.36 -16.94
C ALA A 132 14.52 19.11 -18.27
N PRO A 133 15.52 18.75 -19.11
CA PRO A 133 15.78 19.41 -20.39
C PRO A 133 14.71 19.10 -21.44
N HIS A 134 14.03 17.95 -21.29
CA HIS A 134 12.95 17.52 -22.18
C HIS A 134 11.67 17.31 -21.36
N ALA A 135 10.52 17.77 -21.86
CA ALA A 135 9.20 17.62 -21.25
C ALA A 135 9.18 17.90 -19.73
N PRO A 136 9.67 19.08 -19.23
CA PRO A 136 9.95 19.31 -17.81
C PRO A 136 8.76 19.05 -16.89
N VAL A 137 7.55 19.41 -17.34
CA VAL A 137 6.32 19.18 -16.56
C VAL A 137 5.99 17.69 -16.48
N ALA A 138 6.06 16.98 -17.59
CA ALA A 138 5.78 15.55 -17.61
C ALA A 138 6.81 14.76 -16.79
N VAL A 139 8.09 15.11 -16.86
CA VAL A 139 9.15 14.51 -16.04
C VAL A 139 8.94 14.84 -14.56
N ALA A 140 8.52 16.07 -14.22
CA ALA A 140 8.21 16.44 -12.85
C ALA A 140 7.12 15.56 -12.22
N PHE A 141 6.10 15.16 -12.97
CA PHE A 141 5.09 14.21 -12.49
C PHE A 141 5.73 12.85 -12.10
N GLY A 142 6.67 12.35 -12.88
CA GLY A 142 7.39 11.13 -12.58
C GLY A 142 8.26 11.24 -11.34
N GLN A 143 9.01 12.35 -11.22
CA GLN A 143 9.86 12.62 -10.05
C GLN A 143 9.04 12.74 -8.76
N VAL A 144 7.94 13.51 -8.79
CA VAL A 144 7.01 13.62 -7.65
C VAL A 144 6.39 12.25 -7.33
N ALA A 145 5.97 11.48 -8.33
CA ALA A 145 5.43 10.15 -8.12
C ALA A 145 6.44 9.21 -7.44
N LEU A 146 7.71 9.25 -7.85
CA LEU A 146 8.80 8.50 -7.22
C LEU A 146 8.95 8.87 -5.74
N TYR A 147 8.96 10.16 -5.41
CA TYR A 147 9.09 10.63 -4.02
C TYR A 147 7.89 10.24 -3.17
N LEU A 148 6.68 10.38 -3.71
CA LEU A 148 5.47 9.94 -3.02
C LEU A 148 5.47 8.43 -2.77
N MET A 149 5.90 7.64 -3.76
CA MET A 149 6.03 6.19 -3.64
C MET A 149 7.06 5.81 -2.58
N ALA A 150 8.23 6.46 -2.57
CA ALA A 150 9.26 6.25 -1.56
C ALA A 150 8.74 6.61 -0.15
N ALA A 151 8.07 7.75 -0.01
CA ALA A 151 7.49 8.20 1.25
C ALA A 151 6.43 7.22 1.78
N VAL A 152 5.50 6.78 0.92
CA VAL A 152 4.46 5.81 1.31
C VAL A 152 5.08 4.46 1.69
N THR A 153 6.02 3.95 0.90
CA THR A 153 6.70 2.67 1.19
C THR A 153 7.47 2.73 2.51
N THR A 154 8.19 3.82 2.75
CA THR A 154 8.94 4.04 4.01
C THR A 154 7.99 4.20 5.19
N SER A 155 6.85 4.89 5.02
CA SER A 155 5.85 5.11 6.08
C SER A 155 5.31 3.80 6.68
N PHE A 156 5.32 2.71 5.92
CA PHE A 156 4.93 1.40 6.41
C PHE A 156 5.77 0.95 7.61
N TYR A 157 7.06 1.23 7.59
CA TYR A 157 7.97 0.90 8.71
C TYR A 157 7.75 1.83 9.90
N LEU A 158 7.30 3.06 9.64
CA LEU A 158 7.02 4.07 10.67
C LEU A 158 5.60 3.96 11.27
N ARG A 159 4.72 3.08 10.73
CA ARG A 159 3.30 2.99 11.11
C ARG A 159 3.05 2.78 12.61
N LYS A 160 3.98 2.12 13.33
CA LYS A 160 3.89 1.93 14.77
C LYS A 160 4.09 3.24 15.54
N ARG A 161 4.86 4.19 14.99
CA ARG A 161 5.14 5.51 15.60
C ARG A 161 4.06 6.53 15.26
N ILE A 162 3.66 6.59 13.98
CA ILE A 162 2.66 7.58 13.50
C ILE A 162 1.21 7.18 13.79
N GLY A 163 0.98 5.93 14.15
CA GLY A 163 -0.35 5.39 14.40
C GLY A 163 -1.05 4.86 13.15
N GLN A 164 -1.86 3.81 13.35
CA GLN A 164 -2.49 3.08 12.25
C GLN A 164 -3.52 3.90 11.46
N ARG A 165 -4.20 4.88 12.12
CA ARG A 165 -5.18 5.75 11.44
C ARG A 165 -4.48 6.74 10.50
N ALA A 166 -3.48 7.46 11.01
CA ALA A 166 -2.71 8.43 10.23
C ALA A 166 -2.00 7.72 9.06
N TRP A 167 -1.38 6.56 9.32
CA TRP A 167 -0.75 5.77 8.27
C TRP A 167 -1.74 5.37 7.17
N ARG A 168 -2.94 4.91 7.48
CA ARG A 168 -3.95 4.56 6.48
C ARG A 168 -4.39 5.75 5.63
N THR A 169 -4.53 6.93 6.25
CA THR A 169 -4.87 8.15 5.51
C THR A 169 -3.73 8.54 4.57
N PHE A 170 -2.49 8.52 5.06
CA PHE A 170 -1.31 8.80 4.24
C PHE A 170 -1.14 7.78 3.11
N HIS A 171 -1.49 6.53 3.33
CA HIS A 171 -1.41 5.49 2.30
C HIS A 171 -2.25 5.80 1.05
N TYR A 172 -3.31 6.59 1.14
CA TYR A 172 -4.08 7.03 -0.05
C TYR A 172 -3.27 7.88 -1.02
N VAL A 173 -2.14 8.44 -0.61
CA VAL A 173 -1.20 9.15 -1.49
C VAL A 173 -0.68 8.24 -2.62
N THR A 174 -0.76 6.92 -2.46
CA THR A 174 -0.44 5.96 -3.53
C THR A 174 -1.23 6.20 -4.81
N PHE A 175 -2.47 6.69 -4.72
CA PHE A 175 -3.27 7.00 -5.91
C PHE A 175 -2.73 8.22 -6.66
N LEU A 176 -2.19 9.22 -5.93
CA LEU A 176 -1.51 10.37 -6.55
C LEU A 176 -0.20 9.93 -7.20
N ALA A 177 0.55 9.06 -6.54
CA ALA A 177 1.77 8.48 -7.13
C ALA A 177 1.47 7.70 -8.41
N PHE A 178 0.42 6.87 -8.41
CA PHE A 178 -0.02 6.13 -9.59
C PHE A 178 -0.45 7.08 -10.73
N ALA A 179 -1.29 8.07 -10.43
CA ALA A 179 -1.73 9.04 -11.43
C ALA A 179 -0.55 9.84 -12.00
N GLY A 180 0.36 10.32 -11.14
CA GLY A 180 1.56 11.05 -11.57
C GLY A 180 2.47 10.22 -12.47
N ALA A 181 2.73 8.96 -12.12
CA ALA A 181 3.52 8.05 -12.94
C ALA A 181 2.83 7.70 -14.27
N THR A 182 1.51 7.56 -14.28
CA THR A 182 0.74 7.35 -15.52
C THR A 182 0.82 8.56 -16.44
N ILE A 183 0.62 9.78 -15.90
CA ILE A 183 0.75 11.04 -16.65
C ILE A 183 2.17 11.18 -17.19
N HIS A 184 3.17 10.91 -16.36
CA HIS A 184 4.57 10.91 -16.77
C HIS A 184 4.83 9.95 -17.93
N GLY A 185 4.40 8.71 -17.79
CA GLY A 185 4.61 7.68 -18.80
C GLY A 185 3.92 8.00 -20.13
N ILE A 186 2.71 8.56 -20.10
CA ILE A 186 1.98 8.97 -21.31
C ILE A 186 2.61 10.21 -21.97
N ALA A 187 3.01 11.21 -21.16
CA ALA A 187 3.41 12.49 -21.69
C ALA A 187 4.93 12.62 -21.99
N ALA A 188 5.78 11.79 -21.36
CA ALA A 188 7.23 11.80 -21.56
C ALA A 188 7.75 10.50 -22.17
N GLY A 189 6.96 9.42 -22.18
CA GLY A 189 7.38 8.12 -22.67
C GLY A 189 7.50 8.10 -24.20
N SER A 190 8.61 7.59 -24.72
CA SER A 190 8.84 7.44 -26.17
C SER A 190 7.92 6.42 -26.83
N ASP A 191 7.35 5.49 -26.04
CA ASP A 191 6.46 4.43 -26.52
C ASP A 191 4.97 4.75 -26.37
N SER A 192 4.62 5.91 -25.85
CA SER A 192 3.25 6.25 -25.44
C SER A 192 2.21 6.06 -26.54
N ASN A 193 2.60 6.29 -27.79
CA ASN A 193 1.74 6.17 -28.95
C ASN A 193 1.71 4.75 -29.54
N ALA A 194 2.42 3.79 -28.94
CA ALA A 194 2.36 2.40 -29.38
C ALA A 194 1.05 1.74 -28.89
N PRO A 195 0.30 1.02 -29.71
CA PRO A 195 -0.99 0.44 -29.31
C PRO A 195 -0.93 -0.46 -28.07
N TRP A 196 0.17 -1.16 -27.86
CA TRP A 196 0.38 -1.99 -26.68
C TRP A 196 0.59 -1.14 -25.41
N ALA A 197 1.25 0.01 -25.52
CA ALA A 197 1.48 0.93 -24.41
C ALA A 197 0.17 1.62 -24.00
N GLU A 198 -0.59 2.12 -24.97
CA GLU A 198 -1.92 2.68 -24.75
C GLU A 198 -2.85 1.66 -24.06
N ALA A 199 -2.83 0.39 -24.52
CA ALA A 199 -3.61 -0.67 -23.91
C ALA A 199 -3.21 -0.92 -22.44
N ILE A 200 -1.92 -0.91 -22.12
CA ILE A 200 -1.44 -1.08 -20.73
C ILE A 200 -1.93 0.07 -19.83
N TYR A 201 -1.76 1.33 -20.26
CA TYR A 201 -2.23 2.48 -19.50
C TYR A 201 -3.75 2.45 -19.32
N LEU A 202 -4.49 2.16 -20.39
CA LEU A 202 -5.95 2.07 -20.35
C LEU A 202 -6.42 0.97 -19.38
N VAL A 203 -5.89 -0.24 -19.54
CA VAL A 203 -6.28 -1.38 -18.68
C VAL A 203 -5.94 -1.11 -17.23
N ALA A 204 -4.74 -0.63 -16.94
CA ALA A 204 -4.34 -0.29 -15.57
C ALA A 204 -5.24 0.81 -14.97
N GLY A 205 -5.50 1.88 -15.71
CA GLY A 205 -6.36 2.98 -15.29
C GLY A 205 -7.81 2.54 -15.05
N VAL A 206 -8.38 1.78 -15.97
CA VAL A 206 -9.76 1.24 -15.86
C VAL A 206 -9.89 0.31 -14.66
N LEU A 207 -8.94 -0.61 -14.45
CA LEU A 207 -8.96 -1.53 -13.32
C LEU A 207 -8.84 -0.78 -11.98
N VAL A 208 -7.92 0.17 -11.87
CA VAL A 208 -7.75 0.98 -10.66
C VAL A 208 -9.03 1.78 -10.38
N LEU A 209 -9.58 2.46 -11.38
CA LEU A 209 -10.79 3.26 -11.25
C LEU A 209 -12.00 2.40 -10.86
N PHE A 210 -12.19 1.26 -11.52
CA PHE A 210 -13.26 0.31 -11.24
C PHE A 210 -13.17 -0.20 -9.79
N LEU A 211 -12.02 -0.71 -9.38
CA LEU A 211 -11.82 -1.26 -8.03
C LEU A 211 -11.95 -0.18 -6.95
N LEU A 212 -11.48 1.03 -7.22
CA LEU A 212 -11.61 2.16 -6.30
C LEU A 212 -13.07 2.56 -6.13
N THR A 213 -13.82 2.68 -7.23
CA THR A 213 -15.26 2.99 -7.21
C THR A 213 -16.04 1.89 -6.49
N TYR A 214 -15.76 0.64 -6.79
CA TYR A 214 -16.36 -0.51 -6.09
C TYR A 214 -16.09 -0.46 -4.58
N ARG A 215 -14.85 -0.19 -4.18
CA ARG A 215 -14.48 -0.06 -2.76
C ARG A 215 -15.24 1.07 -2.08
N ILE A 216 -15.36 2.23 -2.73
CA ILE A 216 -16.10 3.39 -2.18
C ILE A 216 -17.57 3.01 -2.03
N GLY A 217 -18.19 2.43 -3.06
CA GLY A 217 -19.58 1.97 -3.01
C GLY A 217 -19.86 1.02 -1.84
N MET A 218 -19.03 -0.03 -1.70
CA MET A 218 -19.14 -0.98 -0.59
C MET A 218 -19.00 -0.30 0.78
N SER A 219 -18.13 0.71 0.91
CA SER A 219 -17.97 1.44 2.17
C SER A 219 -19.16 2.33 2.51
N VAL A 220 -19.84 2.90 1.52
CA VAL A 220 -21.06 3.71 1.69
C VAL A 220 -22.23 2.81 2.13
N VAL A 221 -22.43 1.68 1.46
CA VAL A 221 -23.48 0.71 1.81
C VAL A 221 -23.29 0.20 3.25
N ALA A 222 -22.08 -0.22 3.61
CA ALA A 222 -21.79 -0.71 4.95
C ALA A 222 -22.02 0.34 6.06
N ARG A 223 -21.77 1.63 5.77
CA ARG A 223 -22.10 2.73 6.71
C ARG A 223 -23.59 2.92 6.85
N GLY A 224 -24.35 2.87 5.75
CA GLY A 224 -25.81 2.97 5.77
C GLY A 224 -26.45 1.87 6.63
N GLU A 225 -26.05 0.62 6.44
CA GLU A 225 -26.54 -0.51 7.23
C GLU A 225 -26.18 -0.38 8.72
N SER A 226 -24.97 0.07 9.05
CA SER A 226 -24.58 0.26 10.45
C SER A 226 -25.39 1.38 11.12
N SER A 227 -25.64 2.47 10.42
CA SER A 227 -26.47 3.57 10.91
C SER A 227 -27.93 3.14 11.12
N ALA A 228 -28.48 2.35 10.20
CA ALA A 228 -29.83 1.80 10.34
C ALA A 228 -29.96 0.85 11.54
N ARG A 229 -28.98 -0.03 11.76
CA ARG A 229 -28.93 -0.93 12.94
C ARG A 229 -28.87 -0.15 14.26
N VAL A 230 -28.03 0.90 14.31
CA VAL A 230 -27.96 1.76 15.51
C VAL A 230 -29.28 2.48 15.75
N ALA A 231 -29.94 3.01 14.69
CA ALA A 231 -31.23 3.67 14.81
C ALA A 231 -32.32 2.72 15.31
N SER A 232 -32.40 1.48 14.79
CA SER A 232 -33.35 0.47 15.25
C SER A 232 -33.12 0.08 16.71
N ALA A 233 -31.86 -0.16 17.10
CA ALA A 233 -31.49 -0.50 18.48
C ALA A 233 -31.89 0.65 19.48
N LEU A 234 -31.68 1.90 19.07
CA LEU A 234 -32.09 3.06 19.87
C LEU A 234 -33.62 3.18 19.98
N ALA A 235 -34.35 2.89 18.90
CA ALA A 235 -35.83 2.88 18.92
C ALA A 235 -36.35 1.79 19.84
N GLU A 236 -35.81 0.58 19.79
CA GLU A 236 -36.15 -0.53 20.69
C GLU A 236 -35.87 -0.19 22.17
N ALA A 237 -34.69 0.39 22.44
CA ALA A 237 -34.33 0.83 23.79
C ALA A 237 -35.26 1.90 24.34
N ARG A 238 -35.74 2.83 23.48
CA ARG A 238 -36.73 3.85 23.87
C ARG A 238 -38.13 3.27 24.10
N ALA A 239 -38.54 2.31 23.31
CA ALA A 239 -39.84 1.64 23.45
C ALA A 239 -39.88 0.74 24.69
N GLY A 240 -38.75 0.13 25.09
CA GLY A 240 -38.65 -0.71 26.28
C GLY A 240 -38.48 0.04 27.61
N VAL A 241 -38.34 1.37 27.61
CA VAL A 241 -38.34 2.17 28.84
C VAL A 241 -39.79 2.34 29.31
N PRO A 242 -40.24 1.71 30.43
CA PRO A 242 -41.59 1.90 30.93
C PRO A 242 -41.75 3.39 31.26
N ALA A 243 -42.84 3.99 30.73
CA ALA A 243 -43.22 5.34 31.08
C ALA A 243 -43.28 5.43 32.62
N ARG A 244 -42.41 6.21 33.24
CA ARG A 244 -42.57 6.56 34.64
C ARG A 244 -43.92 7.31 34.74
N HIS A 245 -44.97 6.57 35.03
CA HIS A 245 -46.23 7.16 35.42
C HIS A 245 -45.92 7.97 36.68
N GLY A 246 -45.94 9.28 36.55
CA GLY A 246 -46.07 10.20 37.65
C GLY A 246 -47.43 10.05 38.27
N THR A 247 -47.65 9.02 39.07
CA THR A 247 -48.72 9.00 40.05
C THR A 247 -48.20 9.75 41.26
N GLY A 248 -48.60 11.02 41.33
CA GLY A 248 -48.56 11.75 42.59
C GLY A 248 -49.48 11.01 43.58
N SER A 249 -48.86 10.32 44.51
CA SER A 249 -49.49 9.91 45.76
C SER A 249 -48.65 10.55 46.87
N GLN A 250 -49.21 11.62 47.45
CA GLN A 250 -48.83 12.12 48.75
C GLN A 250 -49.14 11.01 49.76
N ASP A 251 -48.15 10.37 50.29
CA ASP A 251 -48.28 9.75 51.64
C ASP A 251 -47.06 10.08 52.44
N ALA A 252 -47.35 10.76 53.54
CA ALA A 252 -46.45 11.15 54.61
C ALA A 252 -45.94 9.91 55.34
N GLY A 253 -44.64 9.83 55.56
CA GLY A 253 -44.11 8.76 56.41
C GLY A 253 -42.60 8.75 56.50
N GLY A 254 -42.05 9.38 57.51
CA GLY A 254 -40.83 9.03 58.24
C GLY A 254 -39.45 9.20 57.55
N PRO A 255 -38.44 9.68 58.24
CA PRO A 255 -37.10 9.83 57.70
C PRO A 255 -36.43 8.45 57.46
N PRO A 256 -35.61 8.32 56.43
CA PRO A 256 -34.96 7.06 56.10
C PRO A 256 -33.88 6.70 57.15
N ALA A 257 -33.85 5.42 57.51
CA ALA A 257 -32.87 4.85 58.40
C ALA A 257 -31.44 4.99 57.83
N PRO A 258 -30.42 5.18 58.65
CA PRO A 258 -29.03 5.33 58.20
C PRO A 258 -28.51 4.03 57.59
N PRO A 259 -27.61 4.12 56.61
CA PRO A 259 -27.02 2.95 55.95
C PRO A 259 -26.15 2.15 56.92
N ARG A 260 -26.33 0.82 56.88
CA ARG A 260 -25.48 -0.12 57.66
C ARG A 260 -24.04 -0.06 57.18
N PRO A 261 -23.03 -0.14 58.10
CA PRO A 261 -21.64 -0.16 57.72
C PRO A 261 -21.30 -1.48 57.03
N ILE A 262 -20.64 -1.37 55.88
CA ILE A 262 -20.10 -2.49 55.12
C ILE A 262 -18.95 -3.09 55.93
N SER A 263 -19.10 -4.29 56.43
CA SER A 263 -18.02 -5.09 57.05
C SER A 263 -17.01 -5.49 55.99
N VAL A 264 -15.82 -4.89 56.07
CA VAL A 264 -14.64 -5.35 55.32
C VAL A 264 -14.07 -6.55 56.09
N ARG A 265 -14.42 -7.74 55.64
CA ARG A 265 -13.67 -8.96 56.01
C ARG A 265 -13.67 -9.88 54.81
N ASP A 266 -12.45 -10.25 54.49
CA ASP A 266 -11.91 -11.42 53.85
C ASP A 266 -11.18 -11.13 52.54
N GLY A 267 -9.88 -10.95 52.62
CA GLY A 267 -8.81 -11.85 52.27
C GLY A 267 -8.76 -12.25 50.77
N VAL A 268 -8.23 -11.38 49.89
CA VAL A 268 -7.73 -11.83 48.58
C VAL A 268 -6.24 -12.11 48.71
N PRO A 269 -5.75 -13.34 48.48
CA PRO A 269 -4.31 -13.62 48.53
C PRO A 269 -3.60 -13.09 47.29
N LEU A 270 -2.58 -12.29 47.54
CA LEU A 270 -1.62 -11.81 46.54
C LEU A 270 -0.87 -13.00 45.95
N ARG A 271 -1.08 -13.26 44.64
CA ARG A 271 -0.22 -14.15 43.84
C ARG A 271 1.12 -13.45 43.60
N ARG A 272 2.15 -13.96 44.25
CA ARG A 272 3.56 -13.66 43.93
C ARG A 272 3.89 -14.26 42.56
N ASN A 273 4.38 -13.44 41.65
CA ASN A 273 5.11 -13.90 40.49
C ASN A 273 6.54 -14.28 40.92
N PRO A 274 7.04 -15.45 40.51
CA PRO A 274 8.46 -15.73 40.58
C PRO A 274 9.19 -15.12 39.39
N VAL A 275 10.24 -14.38 39.67
CA VAL A 275 11.30 -13.96 38.77
C VAL A 275 12.14 -15.20 38.46
N GLY A 276 12.42 -15.40 37.15
CA GLY A 276 13.31 -16.41 36.61
C GLY A 276 13.42 -16.19 35.09
#